data_9fb4def62214acebcf0c69d999b480f6
#
_entry.id   9fb4def62214acebcf0c69d999b480f6
#
_cell.length_a   1.000
_cell.length_b   1.000
_cell.length_c   1.000
_cell.angle_alpha   90.00
_cell.angle_beta   90.00
_cell.angle_gamma   90.00
#
_symmetry.space_group_name_H-M   'P 1'
#
loop_
_entity.id
_entity.type
_entity.pdbx_description
1 polymer ?
#
loop_
_entity_poly.entity_id
_entity_poly.type
_entity_poly.pdbx_seq_one_letter_code
_entity_poly.pdbx_strand_id
1 'polypeptide(L)'
;MAYEPTGGMKEEAQRGLDWRREFGRGGTEVGIARARDIVNGKNLSLDTVKRMRSFFARHEVDKQAEGFSPGEEGYPSNGRIAWALWGGDAGKSWAEDIVEDESEDEEDEDMSEDRAAGERPYANEHAARIKDPRQYDSFRRRNNGGGRGVDYIFGIKDGTSEIQAIRFRTQFYTVAEARA
;
A
#
# COMPACT_ATOMS: atom_id res chain seq x y z
N MET A 1 -4.60 4.90 -13.82
CA MET A 1 -3.55 5.86 -13.41
C MET A 1 -2.16 5.24 -13.59
N ALA A 2 -1.10 6.05 -13.54
CA ALA A 2 0.27 5.60 -13.71
C ALA A 2 1.15 6.31 -12.67
N TYR A 3 2.06 5.58 -12.03
CA TYR A 3 2.78 6.00 -10.82
C TYR A 3 4.28 6.06 -11.07
N GLU A 4 4.90 7.18 -10.70
CA GLU A 4 6.34 7.37 -10.87
C GLU A 4 7.12 6.71 -9.73
N PRO A 5 8.18 5.91 -10.03
CA PRO A 5 9.07 5.36 -9.03
C PRO A 5 9.84 6.43 -8.27
N THR A 6 10.00 6.26 -6.96
CA THR A 6 10.75 7.19 -6.09
C THR A 6 12.26 7.09 -6.31
N GLY A 7 13.00 8.11 -5.82
CA GLY A 7 14.47 8.10 -5.84
C GLY A 7 15.07 6.89 -5.13
N GLY A 8 14.57 6.54 -3.95
CA GLY A 8 15.03 5.38 -3.19
C GLY A 8 14.82 4.05 -3.93
N MET A 9 13.71 3.92 -4.67
CA MET A 9 13.48 2.74 -5.52
C MET A 9 14.49 2.67 -6.67
N LYS A 10 14.79 3.82 -7.30
CA LYS A 10 15.75 3.90 -8.41
C LYS A 10 17.15 3.48 -7.95
N GLU A 11 17.58 3.91 -6.76
CA GLU A 11 18.86 3.54 -6.16
C GLU A 11 18.95 2.03 -5.85
N GLU A 12 17.92 1.47 -5.22
CA GLU A 12 17.88 0.04 -4.91
C GLU A 12 17.83 -0.82 -6.18
N ALA A 13 17.01 -0.45 -7.16
CA ALA A 13 16.92 -1.16 -8.43
C ALA A 13 18.24 -1.13 -9.21
N GLN A 14 18.93 0.01 -9.21
CA GLN A 14 20.26 0.12 -9.80
C GLN A 14 21.26 -0.79 -9.10
N ARG A 15 21.26 -0.81 -7.77
CA ARG A 15 22.09 -1.72 -6.97
C ARG A 15 21.81 -3.19 -7.32
N GLY A 16 20.55 -3.55 -7.46
CA GLY A 16 20.15 -4.90 -7.89
C GLY A 16 20.68 -5.28 -9.27
N LEU A 17 20.64 -4.37 -10.24
CA LEU A 17 21.20 -4.56 -11.57
C LEU A 17 22.74 -4.71 -11.54
N ASP A 18 23.41 -3.93 -10.69
CA ASP A 18 24.87 -4.00 -10.55
C ASP A 18 25.28 -5.33 -9.91
N TRP A 19 24.62 -5.75 -8.85
CA TRP A 19 24.84 -7.07 -8.26
C TRP A 19 24.54 -8.22 -9.23
N ARG A 20 23.44 -8.11 -9.99
CA ARG A 20 23.11 -9.12 -10.99
C ARG A 20 24.20 -9.27 -12.04
N ARG A 21 24.82 -8.17 -12.46
CA ARG A 21 25.96 -8.15 -13.38
C ARG A 21 27.23 -8.72 -12.77
N GLU A 22 27.53 -8.32 -11.52
CA GLU A 22 28.74 -8.71 -10.81
C GLU A 22 28.71 -10.21 -10.42
N PHE A 23 27.62 -10.68 -9.86
CA PHE A 23 27.52 -12.05 -9.32
C PHE A 23 26.90 -13.06 -10.30
N GLY A 24 26.29 -12.64 -11.38
CA GLY A 24 25.66 -13.50 -12.38
C GLY A 24 24.47 -14.31 -11.87
N ARG A 25 23.88 -13.91 -10.73
CA ARG A 25 22.82 -14.66 -10.02
C ARG A 25 21.77 -13.74 -9.42
N GLY A 26 20.65 -14.32 -8.96
CA GLY A 26 19.56 -13.61 -8.29
C GLY A 26 18.58 -12.93 -9.26
N GLY A 27 17.31 -12.98 -8.92
CA GLY A 27 16.23 -12.42 -9.73
C GLY A 27 15.92 -13.21 -11.00
N THR A 28 14.87 -12.78 -11.66
CA THR A 28 14.40 -13.33 -12.95
C THR A 28 14.48 -12.25 -14.03
N GLU A 29 14.31 -12.62 -15.31
CA GLU A 29 14.24 -11.65 -16.41
C GLU A 29 13.13 -10.62 -16.20
N VAL A 30 12.02 -11.01 -15.56
CA VAL A 30 10.93 -10.08 -15.18
C VAL A 30 11.43 -9.06 -14.15
N GLY A 31 12.18 -9.51 -13.14
CA GLY A 31 12.79 -8.62 -12.14
C GLY A 31 13.80 -7.66 -12.75
N ILE A 32 14.63 -8.14 -13.68
CA ILE A 32 15.61 -7.30 -14.41
C ILE A 32 14.89 -6.24 -15.26
N ALA A 33 13.84 -6.65 -15.98
CA ALA A 33 13.03 -5.71 -16.77
C ALA A 33 12.37 -4.66 -15.86
N ARG A 34 11.84 -5.07 -14.71
CA ARG A 34 11.26 -4.17 -13.71
C ARG A 34 12.29 -3.18 -13.17
N ALA A 35 13.48 -3.65 -12.81
CA ALA A 35 14.56 -2.79 -12.34
C ALA A 35 14.93 -1.71 -13.38
N ARG A 36 15.00 -2.08 -14.65
CA ARG A 36 15.26 -1.12 -15.75
C ARG A 36 14.14 -0.08 -15.87
N ASP A 37 12.87 -0.49 -15.80
CA ASP A 37 11.72 0.42 -15.80
C ASP A 37 11.82 1.43 -14.64
N ILE A 38 12.13 0.95 -13.42
CA ILE A 38 12.27 1.77 -12.21
C ILE A 38 13.44 2.77 -12.36
N VAL A 39 14.63 2.30 -12.73
CA VAL A 39 15.83 3.16 -12.90
C VAL A 39 15.59 4.25 -13.93
N ASN A 40 14.92 3.92 -15.04
CA ASN A 40 14.60 4.88 -16.09
C ASN A 40 13.44 5.82 -15.73
N GLY A 41 12.86 5.72 -14.53
CA GLY A 41 11.75 6.56 -14.09
C GLY A 41 10.46 6.34 -14.89
N LYS A 42 10.29 5.17 -15.48
CA LYS A 42 9.09 4.85 -16.24
C LYS A 42 7.89 4.74 -15.31
N ASN A 43 6.82 5.43 -15.65
CA ASN A 43 5.56 5.31 -14.91
C ASN A 43 5.02 3.88 -14.96
N LEU A 44 4.65 3.36 -13.79
CA LEU A 44 4.14 2.00 -13.62
C LEU A 44 2.62 2.02 -13.50
N SER A 45 1.94 1.08 -14.17
CA SER A 45 0.49 0.92 -14.04
C SER A 45 0.11 0.33 -12.68
N LEU A 46 -1.13 0.57 -12.25
CA LEU A 46 -1.68 -0.01 -11.01
C LEU A 46 -1.53 -1.54 -10.97
N ASP A 47 -1.80 -2.22 -12.08
CA ASP A 47 -1.62 -3.68 -12.19
C ASP A 47 -0.15 -4.09 -11.92
N THR A 48 0.80 -3.30 -12.40
CA THR A 48 2.22 -3.51 -12.11
C THR A 48 2.52 -3.30 -10.63
N VAL A 49 1.96 -2.25 -10.01
CA VAL A 49 2.13 -1.97 -8.58
C VAL A 49 1.54 -3.09 -7.73
N LYS A 50 0.35 -3.58 -8.07
CA LYS A 50 -0.28 -4.75 -7.41
C LYS A 50 0.61 -6.01 -7.50
N ARG A 51 1.27 -6.23 -8.64
CA ARG A 51 2.25 -7.34 -8.79
C ARG A 51 3.50 -7.12 -7.93
N MET A 52 3.99 -5.89 -7.80
CA MET A 52 5.12 -5.55 -6.93
C MET A 52 4.78 -5.82 -5.47
N ARG A 53 3.62 -5.36 -4.98
CA ARG A 53 3.12 -5.67 -3.63
C ARG A 53 3.07 -7.18 -3.38
N SER A 54 2.53 -7.93 -4.35
CA SER A 54 2.43 -9.39 -4.25
C SER A 54 3.81 -10.09 -4.24
N PHE A 55 4.79 -9.55 -4.98
CA PHE A 55 6.17 -10.02 -4.94
C PHE A 55 6.76 -9.83 -3.54
N PHE A 56 6.70 -8.63 -2.98
CA PHE A 56 7.25 -8.34 -1.65
C PHE A 56 6.60 -9.17 -0.55
N ALA A 57 5.27 -9.34 -0.58
CA ALA A 57 4.56 -10.17 0.40
C ALA A 57 5.04 -11.64 0.40
N ARG A 58 5.31 -12.22 -0.78
CA ARG A 58 5.79 -13.60 -0.89
C ARG A 58 7.26 -13.75 -0.50
N HIS A 59 8.08 -12.74 -0.76
CA HIS A 59 9.53 -12.79 -0.60
C HIS A 59 10.03 -12.11 0.68
N GLU A 60 9.14 -11.64 1.55
CA GLU A 60 9.55 -11.05 2.83
C GLU A 60 10.29 -12.05 3.72
N VAL A 61 9.97 -13.33 3.62
CA VAL A 61 10.66 -14.41 4.32
C VAL A 61 12.14 -14.48 3.94
N ASP A 62 12.51 -14.08 2.73
CA ASP A 62 13.89 -14.09 2.25
C ASP A 62 14.82 -13.18 3.07
N LYS A 63 14.25 -12.15 3.74
CA LYS A 63 14.99 -11.27 4.66
C LYS A 63 15.59 -11.99 5.87
N GLN A 64 15.04 -13.16 6.23
CA GLN A 64 15.52 -13.97 7.34
C GLN A 64 16.54 -15.00 6.90
N ALA A 65 16.78 -15.15 5.59
CA ALA A 65 17.76 -16.08 5.06
C ALA A 65 19.18 -15.50 5.13
N GLU A 66 20.16 -16.37 5.36
CA GLU A 66 21.57 -16.00 5.36
C GLU A 66 22.00 -15.32 4.07
N GLY A 67 22.85 -14.31 4.18
CA GLY A 67 23.32 -13.50 3.06
C GLY A 67 22.34 -12.43 2.59
N PHE A 68 21.25 -12.16 3.33
CA PHE A 68 20.36 -11.05 3.01
C PHE A 68 20.91 -9.72 3.55
N SER A 69 21.50 -9.70 4.72
CA SER A 69 22.03 -8.51 5.36
C SER A 69 23.54 -8.33 5.13
N PRO A 70 24.03 -7.07 5.02
CA PRO A 70 25.45 -6.80 4.89
C PRO A 70 26.25 -7.43 6.04
N GLY A 71 27.37 -8.10 5.70
CA GLY A 71 28.24 -8.76 6.66
C GLY A 71 27.94 -10.23 6.89
N GLU A 72 26.82 -10.74 6.40
CA GLU A 72 26.51 -12.18 6.41
C GLU A 72 27.26 -12.93 5.31
N GLU A 73 27.51 -14.22 5.55
CA GLU A 73 28.12 -15.07 4.55
C GLU A 73 27.21 -15.19 3.32
N GLY A 74 27.79 -15.12 2.12
CA GLY A 74 27.04 -15.17 0.87
C GLY A 74 26.27 -13.91 0.49
N TYR A 75 26.48 -12.80 1.21
CA TYR A 75 25.88 -11.52 0.84
C TYR A 75 26.44 -10.96 -0.48
N PRO A 76 25.61 -10.40 -1.38
CA PRO A 76 24.15 -10.43 -1.36
C PRO A 76 23.60 -11.79 -1.85
N SER A 77 22.64 -12.36 -1.13
CA SER A 77 21.97 -13.60 -1.52
C SER A 77 21.11 -13.41 -2.78
N ASN A 78 20.67 -14.50 -3.40
CA ASN A 78 19.74 -14.44 -4.53
C ASN A 78 18.46 -13.69 -4.18
N GLY A 79 17.93 -13.91 -2.97
CA GLY A 79 16.76 -13.21 -2.46
C GLY A 79 17.01 -11.70 -2.29
N ARG A 80 18.19 -11.33 -1.74
CA ARG A 80 18.58 -9.91 -1.59
C ARG A 80 18.71 -9.20 -2.93
N ILE A 81 19.30 -9.85 -3.94
CA ILE A 81 19.41 -9.30 -5.29
C ILE A 81 18.01 -9.15 -5.91
N ALA A 82 17.17 -10.18 -5.81
CA ALA A 82 15.80 -10.12 -6.30
C ALA A 82 15.00 -8.97 -5.64
N TRP A 83 15.12 -8.83 -4.32
CA TRP A 83 14.49 -7.74 -3.55
C TRP A 83 14.90 -6.36 -4.06
N ALA A 84 16.19 -6.15 -4.30
CA ALA A 84 16.72 -4.91 -4.83
C ALA A 84 16.21 -4.59 -6.24
N LEU A 85 16.14 -5.58 -7.14
CA LEU A 85 15.63 -5.42 -8.51
C LEU A 85 14.18 -4.89 -8.56
N TRP A 86 13.38 -5.15 -7.53
CA TRP A 86 12.00 -4.65 -7.42
C TRP A 86 11.90 -3.32 -6.67
N GLY A 87 13.03 -2.69 -6.32
CA GLY A 87 13.09 -1.38 -5.67
C GLY A 87 13.33 -1.42 -4.16
N GLY A 88 13.67 -2.58 -3.59
CA GLY A 88 13.99 -2.71 -2.17
C GLY A 88 12.83 -2.40 -1.23
N ASP A 89 13.15 -2.03 0.01
CA ASP A 89 12.14 -1.64 1.01
C ASP A 89 11.38 -0.36 0.59
N ALA A 90 12.03 0.54 -0.13
CA ALA A 90 11.37 1.72 -0.70
C ALA A 90 10.28 1.33 -1.72
N GLY A 91 10.56 0.30 -2.55
CA GLY A 91 9.60 -0.24 -3.50
C GLY A 91 8.44 -0.95 -2.81
N LYS A 92 8.71 -1.66 -1.71
CA LYS A 92 7.68 -2.32 -0.90
C LYS A 92 6.69 -1.30 -0.33
N SER A 93 7.19 -0.33 0.43
CA SER A 93 6.34 0.70 1.05
C SER A 93 5.55 1.49 0.00
N TRP A 94 6.20 1.92 -1.07
CA TRP A 94 5.55 2.64 -2.15
C TRP A 94 4.43 1.84 -2.82
N ALA A 95 4.62 0.53 -3.04
CA ALA A 95 3.59 -0.32 -3.65
C ALA A 95 2.43 -0.60 -2.68
N GLU A 96 2.72 -0.74 -1.39
CA GLU A 96 1.71 -0.90 -0.34
C GLU A 96 0.84 0.35 -0.23
N ASP A 97 1.45 1.54 -0.15
CA ASP A 97 0.75 2.82 -0.04
C ASP A 97 -0.18 3.06 -1.23
N ILE A 98 0.30 2.84 -2.47
CA ILE A 98 -0.53 3.03 -3.68
C ILE A 98 -1.70 2.04 -3.73
N VAL A 99 -1.47 0.77 -3.42
CA VAL A 99 -2.56 -0.21 -3.46
C VAL A 99 -3.56 0.04 -2.33
N GLU A 100 -3.13 0.56 -1.19
CA GLU A 100 -4.01 0.98 -0.11
C GLU A 100 -4.85 2.19 -0.53
N ASP A 101 -4.24 3.24 -1.08
CA ASP A 101 -4.93 4.43 -1.59
C ASP A 101 -5.95 4.08 -2.68
N GLU A 102 -5.59 3.23 -3.65
CA GLU A 102 -6.50 2.82 -4.73
C GLU A 102 -7.64 1.90 -4.25
N SER A 103 -7.40 1.09 -3.22
CA SER A 103 -8.47 0.30 -2.60
C SER A 103 -9.44 1.17 -1.80
N GLU A 104 -8.96 2.30 -1.27
CA GLU A 104 -9.81 3.31 -0.64
C GLU A 104 -10.73 3.97 -1.67
N ASP A 105 -10.22 4.30 -2.86
CA ASP A 105 -11.00 4.91 -3.95
C ASP A 105 -12.09 3.94 -4.47
N GLU A 106 -11.80 2.63 -4.59
CA GLU A 106 -12.78 1.60 -4.97
C GLU A 106 -13.88 1.43 -3.89
N GLU A 107 -13.52 1.52 -2.59
CA GLU A 107 -14.48 1.49 -1.48
C GLU A 107 -15.34 2.78 -1.44
N ASP A 108 -14.80 3.92 -1.85
CA ASP A 108 -15.52 5.20 -1.91
C ASP A 108 -16.56 5.22 -3.05
N GLU A 109 -16.32 4.55 -4.18
CA GLU A 109 -17.33 4.37 -5.24
C GLU A 109 -18.50 3.48 -4.75
N ASP A 110 -18.22 2.40 -4.02
CA ASP A 110 -19.24 1.52 -3.42
C ASP A 110 -20.05 2.28 -2.34
N MET A 111 -19.42 3.19 -1.59
CA MET A 111 -20.10 4.03 -0.60
C MET A 111 -21.03 5.08 -1.22
N SER A 112 -20.86 5.43 -2.50
CA SER A 112 -21.77 6.34 -3.20
C SER A 112 -23.12 5.70 -3.52
N GLU A 113 -23.17 4.39 -3.72
CA GLU A 113 -24.41 3.63 -3.92
C GLU A 113 -25.18 3.41 -2.61
N ASP A 114 -24.49 3.31 -1.46
CA ASP A 114 -25.11 3.14 -0.14
C ASP A 114 -25.84 4.40 0.37
N ARG A 115 -25.71 5.56 -0.33
CA ARG A 115 -26.50 6.76 -0.06
C ARG A 115 -28.02 6.54 -0.21
N ALA A 116 -28.42 5.58 -1.03
CA ALA A 116 -29.83 5.29 -1.32
C ALA A 116 -30.44 4.26 -0.37
N ALA A 117 -29.64 3.47 0.33
CA ALA A 117 -30.10 2.41 1.24
C ALA A 117 -29.78 2.80 2.69
N GLY A 118 -30.74 3.43 3.39
CA GLY A 118 -30.60 3.82 4.78
C GLY A 118 -30.03 2.70 5.68
N GLU A 119 -29.19 3.15 6.62
CA GLU A 119 -28.67 2.41 7.80
C GLU A 119 -28.52 0.88 7.66
N ARG A 120 -27.44 0.42 7.03
CA ARG A 120 -26.98 -0.94 7.24
C ARG A 120 -25.82 -0.94 8.25
N PRO A 121 -25.90 -1.69 9.34
CA PRO A 121 -24.72 -1.90 10.18
C PRO A 121 -23.70 -2.66 9.33
N TYR A 122 -22.50 -2.09 9.15
CA TYR A 122 -21.40 -2.79 8.50
C TYR A 122 -21.06 -4.03 9.33
N ALA A 123 -20.99 -5.20 8.69
CA ALA A 123 -20.85 -6.48 9.38
C ALA A 123 -19.57 -6.55 10.26
N ASN A 124 -18.53 -5.79 9.89
CA ASN A 124 -17.20 -5.83 10.52
C ASN A 124 -16.74 -4.50 11.14
N GLU A 125 -17.62 -3.50 11.23
CA GLU A 125 -17.27 -2.18 11.74
C GLU A 125 -18.37 -1.58 12.62
N HIS A 126 -17.95 -0.86 13.68
CA HIS A 126 -18.81 0.04 14.43
C HIS A 126 -18.63 1.46 13.89
N ALA A 127 -19.71 2.18 13.64
CA ALA A 127 -19.68 3.52 13.12
C ALA A 127 -20.08 4.56 14.18
N ALA A 128 -19.22 5.55 14.40
CA ALA A 128 -19.57 6.76 15.13
C ALA A 128 -19.75 7.91 14.11
N ARG A 129 -20.99 8.26 13.82
CA ARG A 129 -21.33 9.36 12.90
C ARG A 129 -21.22 10.70 13.62
N ILE A 130 -20.39 11.60 13.11
CA ILE A 130 -20.17 12.95 13.67
C ILE A 130 -21.06 13.96 12.98
N LYS A 131 -21.26 13.85 11.66
CA LYS A 131 -22.04 14.76 10.84
C LYS A 131 -22.97 14.01 9.87
N ASP A 132 -24.06 14.66 9.45
CA ASP A 132 -25.01 14.08 8.49
C ASP A 132 -24.33 13.90 7.12
N PRO A 133 -24.28 12.69 6.55
CA PRO A 133 -23.66 12.44 5.27
C PRO A 133 -24.31 13.17 4.10
N ARG A 134 -25.60 13.56 4.22
CA ARG A 134 -26.32 14.28 3.17
C ARG A 134 -25.80 15.71 2.91
N GLN A 135 -24.89 16.19 3.76
CA GLN A 135 -24.29 17.52 3.63
C GLN A 135 -23.11 17.54 2.67
N TYR A 136 -22.61 16.38 2.23
CA TYR A 136 -21.39 16.24 1.44
C TYR A 136 -21.68 15.70 0.05
N ASP A 137 -20.83 16.10 -0.90
CA ASP A 137 -20.92 15.69 -2.31
C ASP A 137 -20.20 14.36 -2.56
N SER A 138 -19.11 14.12 -1.80
CA SER A 138 -18.31 12.91 -1.87
C SER A 138 -17.65 12.59 -0.52
N PHE A 139 -17.05 11.41 -0.41
CA PHE A 139 -16.39 10.96 0.81
C PHE A 139 -15.01 10.42 0.50
N ARG A 140 -14.12 10.50 1.48
CA ARG A 140 -12.80 9.88 1.46
C ARG A 140 -12.57 9.16 2.78
N ARG A 141 -12.09 7.90 2.73
CA ARG A 141 -11.69 7.13 3.90
C ARG A 141 -10.19 7.28 4.13
N ARG A 142 -9.78 7.38 5.39
CA ARG A 142 -8.39 7.29 5.82
C ARG A 142 -8.27 6.16 6.82
N ASN A 143 -7.68 5.04 6.38
CA ASN A 143 -7.47 3.87 7.22
C ASN A 143 -6.44 4.16 8.33
N ASN A 144 -6.73 3.61 9.52
CA ASN A 144 -5.88 3.78 10.70
C ASN A 144 -5.55 5.25 11.04
N GLY A 145 -6.35 6.22 10.58
CA GLY A 145 -6.15 7.65 10.85
C GLY A 145 -6.22 8.01 12.33
N GLY A 146 -6.97 7.25 13.12
CA GLY A 146 -7.07 7.37 14.59
C GLY A 146 -6.28 6.29 15.34
N GLY A 147 -5.43 5.51 14.67
CA GLY A 147 -4.71 4.39 15.25
C GLY A 147 -5.19 3.04 14.71
N ARG A 148 -4.58 1.95 15.16
CA ARG A 148 -4.85 0.61 14.64
C ARG A 148 -6.34 0.25 14.71
N GLY A 149 -6.96 0.03 13.54
CA GLY A 149 -8.37 -0.34 13.43
C GLY A 149 -9.36 0.80 13.64
N VAL A 150 -8.89 2.06 13.61
CA VAL A 150 -9.72 3.26 13.67
C VAL A 150 -9.58 4.04 12.37
N ASP A 151 -10.61 4.06 11.55
CA ASP A 151 -10.61 4.69 10.23
C ASP A 151 -11.45 5.98 10.29
N TYR A 152 -10.98 7.02 9.62
CA TYR A 152 -11.72 8.27 9.49
C TYR A 152 -12.41 8.34 8.14
N ILE A 153 -13.68 8.72 8.14
CA ILE A 153 -14.43 9.06 6.94
C ILE A 153 -14.52 10.58 6.86
N PHE A 154 -13.96 11.12 5.81
CA PHE A 154 -14.04 12.55 5.51
C PHE A 154 -15.18 12.82 4.55
N GLY A 155 -16.04 13.76 4.86
CA GLY A 155 -17.01 14.33 3.93
C GLY A 155 -16.38 15.50 3.19
N ILE A 156 -16.56 15.55 1.88
CA ILE A 156 -16.01 16.58 0.99
C ILE A 156 -17.17 17.39 0.42
N LYS A 157 -17.06 18.71 0.55
CA LYS A 157 -18.00 19.67 -0.02
C LYS A 157 -17.27 20.95 -0.41
N ASP A 158 -17.53 21.46 -1.60
CA ASP A 158 -16.95 22.73 -2.09
C ASP A 158 -15.41 22.79 -1.94
N GLY A 159 -14.73 21.66 -2.15
CA GLY A 159 -13.28 21.55 -2.02
C GLY A 159 -12.75 21.52 -0.58
N THR A 160 -13.63 21.57 0.42
CA THR A 160 -13.28 21.41 1.84
C THR A 160 -13.55 19.99 2.32
N SER A 161 -12.67 19.49 3.18
CA SER A 161 -12.73 18.12 3.72
C SER A 161 -12.78 18.18 5.25
N GLU A 162 -13.73 17.48 5.87
CA GLU A 162 -13.85 17.38 7.32
C GLU A 162 -14.31 15.98 7.75
N ILE A 163 -13.99 15.56 8.98
CA ILE A 163 -14.35 14.23 9.48
C ILE A 163 -15.88 14.14 9.62
N GLN A 164 -16.48 13.25 8.85
CA GLN A 164 -17.91 12.98 8.86
C GLN A 164 -18.27 11.81 9.79
N ALA A 165 -17.44 10.75 9.81
CA ALA A 165 -17.64 9.60 10.69
C ALA A 165 -16.29 8.98 11.08
N ILE A 166 -16.32 8.20 12.17
CA ILE A 166 -15.20 7.35 12.58
C ILE A 166 -15.69 5.91 12.52
N ARG A 167 -14.87 5.01 11.98
CA ARG A 167 -15.12 3.58 11.88
C ARG A 167 -14.15 2.82 12.79
N PHE A 168 -14.68 1.90 13.55
CA PHE A 168 -13.90 1.04 14.46
C PHE A 168 -14.07 -0.40 14.01
N ARG A 169 -12.99 -1.06 13.63
CA ARG A 169 -13.04 -2.46 13.18
C ARG A 169 -13.38 -3.39 14.35
N THR A 170 -14.41 -4.22 14.21
CA THR A 170 -14.93 -5.10 15.27
C THR A 170 -13.92 -6.10 15.80
N GLN A 171 -12.89 -6.42 15.02
CA GLN A 171 -11.79 -7.28 15.46
C GLN A 171 -10.88 -6.63 16.53
N PHE A 172 -10.94 -5.31 16.70
CA PHE A 172 -10.11 -4.56 17.66
C PHE A 172 -10.93 -3.82 18.72
N TYR A 173 -12.20 -3.53 18.44
CA TYR A 173 -13.02 -2.68 19.30
C TYR A 173 -14.40 -3.30 19.51
N THR A 174 -14.89 -3.23 20.75
CA THR A 174 -16.28 -3.52 21.09
C THR A 174 -17.16 -2.28 20.85
N VAL A 175 -18.48 -2.47 20.82
CA VAL A 175 -19.45 -1.34 20.71
C VAL A 175 -19.26 -0.32 21.84
N ALA A 176 -18.93 -0.78 23.04
CA ALA A 176 -18.74 0.08 24.21
C ALA A 176 -17.49 0.97 24.05
N GLU A 177 -16.38 0.40 23.58
CA GLU A 177 -15.13 1.13 23.33
C GLU A 177 -15.25 2.11 22.16
N ALA A 178 -16.01 1.78 21.13
CA ALA A 178 -16.29 2.68 20.01
C ALA A 178 -17.19 3.88 20.37
N ARG A 179 -17.86 3.84 21.53
CA ARG A 179 -18.76 4.90 22.03
C ARG A 179 -18.15 5.76 23.15
N ALA A 180 -17.03 5.33 23.71
CA ALA A 180 -16.31 6.04 24.77
C ALA A 180 -15.48 7.21 24.19
#